data_f71b938e8229b3aa5f4f331477f38b30
#
_entry.id   f71b938e8229b3aa5f4f331477f38b30
#
_cell.length_a   1.000
_cell.length_b   1.000
_cell.length_c   1.000
_cell.angle_alpha   90.00
_cell.angle_beta   90.00
_cell.angle_gamma   90.00
#
_symmetry.space_group_name_H-M   'P 1'
#
loop_
_entity.id
_entity.type
_entity.pdbx_description
1 polymer ?
#
loop_
_entity_poly.entity_id
_entity_poly.type
_entity_poly.pdbx_seq_one_letter_code
_entity_poly.pdbx_strand_id
1 'polypeptide(L)'
;YENFDDPGKALAYLETAKMPVVLKADGLALGKGVLICNTLEEAQEGVRTIMEDKKFGEAGNRMVIEEFMTGREVSVLSFVDGRTIRIMSSAQDHKRAQDGDQGLNTGGMGTFSPSPFYTEEVDAFCRQHIYQATVDAMAAEGRPFKGVIFFGLMLTQNGPRVLEYNARFGDPEAQVVLPRMKNDMIEVVEACIDGTLDQIDLQFEENAAVCVVLASQGYPVSYEKGFAIAGLERFEDAPGYYCFHAGTKQTPEGIVTNGGRVLGITAKGTDLKEARANAYRATEWVSFDNKYMRSDIGKAIDEA
;
A
#
# COMPACT_ATOMS: atom_id res chain seq x y z
N TYR A 1 0.99 -21.78 0.24
CA TYR A 1 1.44 -21.43 1.60
C TYR A 1 1.13 -22.54 2.59
N GLU A 2 1.91 -22.57 3.68
CA GLU A 2 1.69 -23.46 4.82
C GLU A 2 1.85 -22.71 6.14
N ASN A 3 1.08 -23.12 7.17
CA ASN A 3 1.10 -22.51 8.50
C ASN A 3 1.86 -23.43 9.47
N PHE A 4 2.68 -22.84 10.33
CA PHE A 4 3.50 -23.57 11.29
C PHE A 4 3.39 -22.94 12.68
N ASP A 5 3.18 -23.81 13.68
CA ASP A 5 3.23 -23.51 15.11
C ASP A 5 4.40 -24.21 15.83
N ASP A 6 5.19 -24.97 15.08
CA ASP A 6 6.36 -25.72 15.54
C ASP A 6 7.55 -25.43 14.61
N PRO A 7 8.69 -24.92 15.13
CA PRO A 7 9.85 -24.59 14.31
C PRO A 7 10.48 -25.81 13.63
N GLY A 8 10.44 -26.98 14.26
CA GLY A 8 10.97 -28.21 13.67
C GLY A 8 10.19 -28.64 12.43
N LYS A 9 8.84 -28.49 12.46
CA LYS A 9 8.00 -28.76 11.28
C LYS A 9 8.27 -27.75 10.16
N ALA A 10 8.44 -26.46 10.50
CA ALA A 10 8.79 -25.43 9.54
C ALA A 10 10.13 -25.71 8.86
N LEU A 11 11.17 -26.07 9.64
CA LEU A 11 12.48 -26.44 9.11
C LEU A 11 12.41 -27.67 8.20
N ALA A 12 11.66 -28.71 8.60
CA ALA A 12 11.47 -29.91 7.76
C ALA A 12 10.76 -29.59 6.43
N TYR A 13 9.77 -28.71 6.44
CA TYR A 13 9.10 -28.26 5.20
C TYR A 13 10.07 -27.55 4.25
N LEU A 14 10.95 -26.72 4.77
CA LEU A 14 11.92 -25.96 3.97
C LEU A 14 12.89 -26.87 3.17
N GLU A 15 13.19 -28.08 3.66
CA GLU A 15 14.06 -29.04 2.94
C GLU A 15 13.49 -29.45 1.56
N THR A 16 12.16 -29.31 1.38
CA THR A 16 11.48 -29.66 0.12
C THR A 16 10.89 -28.44 -0.58
N ALA A 17 10.90 -27.29 0.06
CA ALA A 17 10.35 -26.06 -0.51
C ALA A 17 11.22 -25.52 -1.64
N LYS A 18 10.57 -24.96 -2.66
CA LYS A 18 11.26 -24.33 -3.78
C LYS A 18 11.66 -22.90 -3.39
N MET A 19 12.95 -22.60 -3.43
CA MET A 19 13.46 -21.27 -3.19
C MET A 19 13.28 -20.33 -4.42
N PRO A 20 13.07 -19.01 -4.22
CA PRO A 20 12.92 -18.32 -2.93
C PRO A 20 11.61 -18.62 -2.21
N VAL A 21 11.55 -18.37 -0.88
CA VAL A 21 10.33 -18.43 -0.06
C VAL A 21 10.15 -17.12 0.70
N VAL A 22 8.92 -16.87 1.15
CA VAL A 22 8.58 -15.74 2.03
C VAL A 22 8.12 -16.27 3.37
N LEU A 23 8.79 -15.87 4.45
CA LEU A 23 8.43 -16.18 5.83
C LEU A 23 7.69 -15.00 6.43
N LYS A 24 6.53 -15.24 7.02
CA LYS A 24 5.72 -14.21 7.68
C LYS A 24 5.38 -14.62 9.11
N ALA A 25 5.68 -13.78 10.09
CA ALA A 25 5.18 -13.94 11.44
C ALA A 25 3.65 -13.80 11.44
N ASP A 26 2.91 -14.73 12.07
CA ASP A 26 1.45 -14.75 12.12
C ASP A 26 0.93 -13.93 13.31
N GLY A 27 1.21 -12.64 13.31
CA GLY A 27 0.77 -11.70 14.31
C GLY A 27 1.19 -10.28 14.00
N LEU A 28 0.85 -9.36 14.89
CA LEU A 28 1.16 -7.94 14.70
C LEU A 28 2.67 -7.69 14.84
N ALA A 29 3.35 -7.50 13.72
CA ALA A 29 4.79 -7.24 13.65
C ALA A 29 5.12 -5.88 12.97
N LEU A 30 4.12 -4.99 12.84
CA LEU A 30 4.25 -3.63 12.29
C LEU A 30 4.95 -3.60 10.90
N GLY A 31 4.64 -4.58 10.04
CA GLY A 31 5.22 -4.71 8.71
C GLY A 31 6.68 -5.21 8.68
N LYS A 32 7.26 -5.56 9.84
CA LYS A 32 8.66 -6.02 9.95
C LYS A 32 8.81 -7.54 10.01
N GLY A 33 7.71 -8.26 10.18
CA GLY A 33 7.68 -9.72 10.33
C GLY A 33 7.68 -10.50 9.01
N VAL A 34 8.15 -9.91 7.91
CA VAL A 34 8.22 -10.53 6.58
C VAL A 34 9.68 -10.64 6.16
N LEU A 35 10.13 -11.86 5.85
CA LEU A 35 11.48 -12.16 5.40
C LEU A 35 11.41 -12.86 4.03
N ILE A 36 12.09 -12.31 3.03
CA ILE A 36 12.29 -12.97 1.73
C ILE A 36 13.62 -13.70 1.82
N CYS A 37 13.59 -15.03 1.63
CA CYS A 37 14.74 -15.89 1.77
C CYS A 37 15.07 -16.51 0.40
N ASN A 38 16.25 -16.23 -0.13
CA ASN A 38 16.69 -16.69 -1.44
C ASN A 38 17.34 -18.08 -1.39
N THR A 39 17.85 -18.46 -0.23
CA THR A 39 18.51 -19.76 0.01
C THR A 39 17.86 -20.50 1.16
N LEU A 40 18.11 -21.81 1.23
CA LEU A 40 17.66 -22.65 2.33
C LEU A 40 18.21 -22.18 3.67
N GLU A 41 19.49 -21.82 3.70
CA GLU A 41 20.18 -21.34 4.90
C GLU A 41 19.55 -20.05 5.42
N GLU A 42 19.24 -19.09 4.53
CA GLU A 42 18.52 -17.85 4.91
C GLU A 42 17.14 -18.18 5.46
N ALA A 43 16.42 -19.13 4.86
CA ALA A 43 15.09 -19.50 5.31
C ALA A 43 15.12 -20.20 6.68
N GLN A 44 16.08 -21.11 6.91
CA GLN A 44 16.29 -21.76 8.19
C GLN A 44 16.63 -20.77 9.30
N GLU A 45 17.51 -19.78 9.02
CA GLU A 45 17.83 -18.71 9.95
C GLU A 45 16.60 -17.80 10.21
N GLY A 46 15.80 -17.55 9.18
CA GLY A 46 14.53 -16.83 9.30
C GLY A 46 13.53 -17.54 10.25
N VAL A 47 13.41 -18.86 10.16
CA VAL A 47 12.56 -19.67 11.09
C VAL A 47 13.06 -19.49 12.52
N ARG A 48 14.38 -19.63 12.78
CA ARG A 48 14.96 -19.44 14.11
C ARG A 48 14.67 -18.02 14.62
N THR A 49 14.96 -17.01 13.83
CA THR A 49 14.73 -15.59 14.16
C THR A 49 13.26 -15.32 14.56
N ILE A 50 12.30 -15.88 13.81
CA ILE A 50 10.86 -15.65 14.05
C ILE A 50 10.36 -16.48 15.22
N MET A 51 10.59 -17.80 15.20
CA MET A 51 9.91 -18.74 16.09
C MET A 51 10.71 -19.10 17.34
N GLU A 52 12.04 -19.19 17.27
CA GLU A 52 12.90 -19.57 18.40
C GLU A 52 13.36 -18.34 19.18
N ASP A 53 14.01 -17.36 18.51
CA ASP A 53 14.51 -16.14 19.15
C ASP A 53 13.37 -15.15 19.47
N LYS A 54 12.21 -15.36 18.89
CA LYS A 54 11.01 -14.51 19.06
C LYS A 54 11.27 -13.04 18.87
N LYS A 55 12.03 -12.70 17.84
CA LYS A 55 12.38 -11.30 17.49
C LYS A 55 11.14 -10.38 17.36
N PHE A 56 9.98 -10.97 17.05
CA PHE A 56 8.70 -10.27 16.93
C PHE A 56 7.75 -10.59 18.12
N GLY A 57 8.30 -11.07 19.25
CA GLY A 57 7.50 -11.41 20.43
C GLY A 57 6.49 -12.52 20.15
N GLU A 58 5.28 -12.40 20.67
CA GLU A 58 4.22 -13.40 20.51
C GLU A 58 3.78 -13.59 19.04
N ALA A 59 3.98 -12.58 18.18
CA ALA A 59 3.71 -12.71 16.74
C ALA A 59 4.53 -13.83 16.08
N GLY A 60 5.70 -14.19 16.67
CA GLY A 60 6.54 -15.29 16.25
C GLY A 60 6.12 -16.68 16.79
N ASN A 61 5.02 -16.80 17.54
CA ASN A 61 4.54 -18.10 18.00
C ASN A 61 4.01 -18.98 16.85
N ARG A 62 3.57 -18.36 15.79
CA ARG A 62 3.15 -18.98 14.52
C ARG A 62 3.75 -18.24 13.37
N MET A 63 3.96 -18.93 12.26
CA MET A 63 4.43 -18.35 11.03
C MET A 63 3.77 -18.97 9.81
N VAL A 64 3.78 -18.22 8.71
CA VAL A 64 3.36 -18.66 7.40
C VAL A 64 4.60 -18.74 6.51
N ILE A 65 4.75 -19.83 5.76
CA ILE A 65 5.73 -19.96 4.67
C ILE A 65 4.95 -19.88 3.36
N GLU A 66 5.28 -18.90 2.53
CA GLU A 66 4.64 -18.67 1.25
C GLU A 66 5.62 -18.88 0.09
N GLU A 67 5.08 -19.24 -1.08
CA GLU A 67 5.84 -19.16 -2.32
C GLU A 67 6.24 -17.70 -2.61
N PHE A 68 7.44 -17.50 -3.13
CA PHE A 68 7.85 -16.19 -3.62
C PHE A 68 7.24 -15.96 -4.99
N MET A 69 6.35 -14.99 -5.08
CA MET A 69 5.69 -14.61 -6.32
C MET A 69 6.46 -13.53 -7.06
N THR A 70 6.51 -13.62 -8.38
CA THR A 70 7.07 -12.61 -9.27
C THR A 70 6.00 -12.06 -10.19
N GLY A 71 6.07 -10.77 -10.46
CA GLY A 71 5.08 -10.07 -11.27
C GLY A 71 5.06 -8.58 -10.98
N ARG A 72 3.95 -7.95 -11.26
CA ARG A 72 3.73 -6.54 -10.99
C ARG A 72 2.75 -6.39 -9.82
N GLU A 73 3.14 -5.62 -8.82
CA GLU A 73 2.25 -5.32 -7.70
C GLU A 73 1.21 -4.28 -8.11
N VAL A 74 -0.03 -4.51 -7.66
CA VAL A 74 -1.15 -3.58 -7.79
C VAL A 74 -1.93 -3.55 -6.49
N SER A 75 -2.33 -2.37 -6.07
CA SER A 75 -3.16 -2.14 -4.89
C SER A 75 -4.61 -1.89 -5.31
N VAL A 76 -5.55 -2.60 -4.69
CA VAL A 76 -6.98 -2.36 -4.88
C VAL A 76 -7.65 -2.21 -3.52
N LEU A 77 -8.28 -1.07 -3.29
CA LEU A 77 -9.04 -0.80 -2.09
C LEU A 77 -10.53 -1.10 -2.32
N SER A 78 -11.25 -1.40 -1.27
CA SER A 78 -12.68 -1.66 -1.33
C SER A 78 -13.40 -1.22 -0.08
N PHE A 79 -14.68 -0.84 -0.21
CA PHE A 79 -15.62 -0.73 0.89
C PHE A 79 -16.36 -2.06 1.07
N VAL A 80 -16.62 -2.46 2.32
CA VAL A 80 -17.29 -3.71 2.67
C VAL A 80 -18.28 -3.47 3.82
N ASP A 81 -19.48 -4.04 3.72
CA ASP A 81 -20.53 -3.95 4.73
C ASP A 81 -20.82 -5.28 5.47
N GLY A 82 -19.98 -6.28 5.28
CA GLY A 82 -20.14 -7.64 5.83
C GLY A 82 -20.71 -8.65 4.82
N ARG A 83 -21.27 -8.19 3.70
CA ARG A 83 -21.86 -9.01 2.63
C ARG A 83 -21.50 -8.49 1.25
N THR A 84 -21.65 -7.20 1.07
CA THR A 84 -21.40 -6.50 -0.20
C THR A 84 -19.99 -5.91 -0.20
N ILE A 85 -19.33 -5.97 -1.35
CA ILE A 85 -18.06 -5.30 -1.59
C ILE A 85 -18.21 -4.31 -2.76
N ARG A 86 -17.64 -3.11 -2.60
CA ARG A 86 -17.52 -2.10 -3.66
C ARG A 86 -16.06 -1.78 -3.88
N ILE A 87 -15.58 -2.08 -5.08
CA ILE A 87 -14.17 -1.96 -5.47
C ILE A 87 -13.88 -0.53 -5.90
N MET A 88 -12.82 0.05 -5.35
CA MET A 88 -12.32 1.37 -5.75
C MET A 88 -11.40 1.26 -6.99
N SER A 89 -11.03 2.41 -7.55
CA SER A 89 -10.04 2.47 -8.62
C SER A 89 -8.71 1.88 -8.17
N SER A 90 -8.06 1.11 -9.05
CA SER A 90 -6.75 0.52 -8.77
C SER A 90 -5.66 1.57 -8.58
N ALA A 91 -4.61 1.21 -7.85
CA ALA A 91 -3.43 2.05 -7.66
C ALA A 91 -2.16 1.21 -7.73
N GLN A 92 -1.03 1.85 -7.91
CA GLN A 92 0.27 1.21 -7.85
C GLN A 92 1.24 2.04 -7.01
N ASP A 93 1.75 1.45 -5.93
CA ASP A 93 2.71 2.06 -5.00
C ASP A 93 4.16 1.76 -5.40
N HIS A 94 5.08 2.58 -4.88
CA HIS A 94 6.53 2.43 -5.01
C HIS A 94 7.13 2.26 -3.61
N LYS A 95 7.36 1.01 -3.21
CA LYS A 95 7.74 0.67 -1.83
C LYS A 95 9.21 0.92 -1.49
N ARG A 96 10.10 0.93 -2.48
CA ARG A 96 11.53 1.13 -2.26
C ARG A 96 11.88 2.60 -2.06
N ALA A 97 12.86 2.84 -1.18
CA ALA A 97 13.25 4.19 -0.78
C ALA A 97 13.92 5.00 -1.89
N GLN A 98 14.61 4.35 -2.83
CA GLN A 98 15.44 4.99 -3.85
C GLN A 98 14.96 4.72 -5.25
N ASP A 99 15.37 5.58 -6.19
CA ASP A 99 15.11 5.43 -7.61
C ASP A 99 15.56 4.06 -8.14
N GLY A 100 14.89 3.57 -9.18
CA GLY A 100 15.13 2.26 -9.76
C GLY A 100 14.75 1.09 -8.87
N ASP A 101 13.80 1.32 -7.95
CA ASP A 101 13.35 0.34 -6.94
C ASP A 101 14.50 -0.23 -6.12
N GLN A 102 15.42 0.63 -5.70
CA GLN A 102 16.57 0.31 -4.88
C GLN A 102 16.37 0.73 -3.41
N GLY A 103 17.27 0.26 -2.54
CA GLY A 103 17.26 0.57 -1.13
C GLY A 103 16.26 -0.25 -0.32
N LEU A 104 15.96 0.22 0.88
CA LEU A 104 15.08 -0.47 1.84
C LEU A 104 13.59 -0.28 1.48
N ASN A 105 12.77 -1.24 1.91
CA ASN A 105 11.32 -1.09 1.88
C ASN A 105 10.87 0.03 2.82
N THR A 106 9.86 0.76 2.40
CA THR A 106 9.25 1.89 3.12
C THR A 106 7.74 1.68 3.24
N GLY A 107 7.03 2.66 3.78
CA GLY A 107 5.57 2.71 3.73
C GLY A 107 5.00 3.13 2.37
N GLY A 108 5.85 3.41 1.39
CA GLY A 108 5.50 3.93 0.07
C GLY A 108 6.10 5.30 -0.18
N MET A 109 6.76 5.48 -1.33
CA MET A 109 7.42 6.71 -1.74
C MET A 109 6.63 7.49 -2.79
N GLY A 110 5.51 6.94 -3.22
CA GLY A 110 4.59 7.53 -4.19
C GLY A 110 3.75 6.49 -4.88
N THR A 111 2.66 6.94 -5.47
CA THR A 111 1.65 6.07 -6.06
C THR A 111 0.94 6.77 -7.21
N PHE A 112 0.30 6.00 -8.06
CA PHE A 112 -0.59 6.52 -9.10
C PHE A 112 -1.86 5.69 -9.24
N SER A 113 -2.91 6.29 -9.76
CA SER A 113 -4.21 5.68 -10.01
C SER A 113 -4.86 6.28 -11.28
N PRO A 114 -5.49 5.45 -12.15
CA PRO A 114 -5.56 3.99 -12.08
C PRO A 114 -4.24 3.33 -12.49
N SER A 115 -4.04 2.05 -12.13
CA SER A 115 -2.92 1.27 -12.68
C SER A 115 -3.27 0.80 -14.10
N PRO A 116 -2.47 1.11 -15.13
CA PRO A 116 -2.74 0.67 -16.50
C PRO A 116 -2.56 -0.84 -16.69
N PHE A 117 -1.92 -1.50 -15.73
CA PHE A 117 -1.72 -2.95 -15.72
C PHE A 117 -2.89 -3.72 -15.10
N TYR A 118 -3.81 -3.01 -14.44
CA TYR A 118 -5.04 -3.58 -13.91
C TYR A 118 -6.14 -3.47 -14.97
N THR A 119 -6.08 -4.41 -15.94
CA THR A 119 -6.99 -4.44 -17.08
C THR A 119 -8.39 -4.91 -16.68
N GLU A 120 -9.37 -4.73 -17.57
CA GLU A 120 -10.74 -5.25 -17.38
C GLU A 120 -10.76 -6.78 -17.17
N GLU A 121 -9.88 -7.53 -17.84
CA GLU A 121 -9.74 -8.98 -17.67
C GLU A 121 -9.24 -9.33 -16.26
N VAL A 122 -8.26 -8.59 -15.77
CA VAL A 122 -7.73 -8.73 -14.40
C VAL A 122 -8.82 -8.39 -13.38
N ASP A 123 -9.56 -7.31 -13.58
CA ASP A 123 -10.66 -6.90 -12.69
C ASP A 123 -11.77 -7.97 -12.66
N ALA A 124 -12.19 -8.46 -13.82
CA ALA A 124 -13.20 -9.51 -13.91
C ALA A 124 -12.79 -10.79 -13.17
N PHE A 125 -11.54 -11.23 -13.35
CA PHE A 125 -10.99 -12.37 -12.63
C PHE A 125 -10.99 -12.14 -11.11
N CYS A 126 -10.51 -10.97 -10.65
CA CYS A 126 -10.43 -10.63 -9.23
C CYS A 126 -11.83 -10.54 -8.59
N ARG A 127 -12.81 -9.97 -9.29
CA ARG A 127 -14.22 -9.93 -8.83
C ARG A 127 -14.78 -11.32 -8.65
N GLN A 128 -14.54 -12.20 -9.61
CA GLN A 128 -15.07 -13.57 -9.59
C GLN A 128 -14.39 -14.46 -8.54
N HIS A 129 -13.08 -14.34 -8.34
CA HIS A 129 -12.30 -15.33 -7.61
C HIS A 129 -11.67 -14.82 -6.32
N ILE A 130 -11.55 -13.49 -6.10
CA ILE A 130 -10.83 -12.92 -4.97
C ILE A 130 -11.75 -12.09 -4.07
N TYR A 131 -12.36 -11.04 -4.60
CA TYR A 131 -12.98 -10.01 -3.77
C TYR A 131 -14.21 -10.50 -3.02
N GLN A 132 -15.24 -10.95 -3.72
CA GLN A 132 -16.45 -11.46 -3.07
C GLN A 132 -16.15 -12.74 -2.28
N ALA A 133 -15.31 -13.62 -2.80
CA ALA A 133 -14.88 -14.83 -2.10
C ALA A 133 -14.22 -14.54 -0.74
N THR A 134 -13.45 -13.44 -0.63
CA THR A 134 -12.87 -13.01 0.65
C THR A 134 -13.95 -12.60 1.65
N VAL A 135 -14.93 -11.80 1.22
CA VAL A 135 -16.04 -11.35 2.09
C VAL A 135 -16.89 -12.54 2.53
N ASP A 136 -17.22 -13.44 1.61
CA ASP A 136 -18.01 -14.64 1.87
C ASP A 136 -17.29 -15.59 2.85
N ALA A 137 -15.97 -15.78 2.67
CA ALA A 137 -15.17 -16.60 3.58
C ALA A 137 -15.12 -16.01 5.00
N MET A 138 -14.93 -14.69 5.14
CA MET A 138 -14.96 -14.01 6.44
C MET A 138 -16.32 -14.18 7.14
N ALA A 139 -17.41 -14.08 6.38
CA ALA A 139 -18.76 -14.30 6.91
C ALA A 139 -18.97 -15.76 7.34
N ALA A 140 -18.53 -16.73 6.53
CA ALA A 140 -18.63 -18.16 6.81
C ALA A 140 -17.83 -18.57 8.08
N GLU A 141 -16.71 -17.91 8.34
CA GLU A 141 -15.91 -18.07 9.57
C GLU A 141 -16.53 -17.37 10.80
N GLY A 142 -17.72 -16.75 10.66
CA GLY A 142 -18.38 -16.02 11.74
C GLY A 142 -17.70 -14.68 12.08
N ARG A 143 -16.92 -14.14 11.16
CA ARG A 143 -16.15 -12.89 11.30
C ARG A 143 -16.44 -11.91 10.17
N PRO A 144 -17.71 -11.53 9.95
CA PRO A 144 -18.05 -10.59 8.88
C PRO A 144 -17.31 -9.28 9.10
N PHE A 145 -16.68 -8.75 8.04
CA PHE A 145 -15.90 -7.52 8.10
C PHE A 145 -16.70 -6.34 7.56
N LYS A 146 -16.65 -5.21 8.26
CA LYS A 146 -17.18 -3.92 7.78
C LYS A 146 -16.07 -2.89 7.77
N GLY A 147 -15.98 -2.10 6.71
CA GLY A 147 -14.97 -1.04 6.56
C GLY A 147 -14.21 -1.14 5.25
N VAL A 148 -12.92 -0.86 5.29
CA VAL A 148 -12.05 -0.87 4.10
C VAL A 148 -11.13 -2.09 4.12
N ILE A 149 -11.18 -2.88 3.04
CA ILE A 149 -10.18 -3.91 2.76
C ILE A 149 -9.26 -3.41 1.64
N PHE A 150 -7.97 -3.44 1.92
CA PHE A 150 -6.91 -3.27 0.93
C PHE A 150 -6.45 -4.65 0.47
N PHE A 151 -6.48 -4.87 -0.83
CA PHE A 151 -5.92 -6.05 -1.50
C PHE A 151 -4.59 -5.69 -2.13
N GLY A 152 -3.49 -6.22 -1.61
CA GLY A 152 -2.21 -6.25 -2.30
C GLY A 152 -2.19 -7.43 -3.27
N LEU A 153 -2.13 -7.14 -4.56
CA LEU A 153 -2.16 -8.14 -5.61
C LEU A 153 -0.82 -8.22 -6.33
N MET A 154 -0.43 -9.43 -6.70
CA MET A 154 0.65 -9.69 -7.65
C MET A 154 0.06 -10.16 -8.97
N LEU A 155 0.26 -9.42 -10.04
CA LEU A 155 -0.09 -9.83 -11.40
C LEU A 155 1.02 -10.75 -11.91
N THR A 156 0.83 -12.04 -11.74
CA THR A 156 1.79 -13.08 -12.14
C THR A 156 1.51 -13.57 -13.56
N GLN A 157 2.45 -14.35 -14.13
CA GLN A 157 2.23 -15.03 -15.41
C GLN A 157 1.05 -16.01 -15.39
N ASN A 158 0.66 -16.50 -14.20
CA ASN A 158 -0.45 -17.43 -14.00
C ASN A 158 -1.74 -16.73 -13.52
N GLY A 159 -1.85 -15.42 -13.72
CA GLY A 159 -2.96 -14.60 -13.29
C GLY A 159 -2.73 -13.89 -11.95
N PRO A 160 -3.72 -13.09 -11.51
CA PRO A 160 -3.65 -12.35 -10.26
C PRO A 160 -3.60 -13.27 -9.04
N ARG A 161 -2.76 -12.90 -8.06
CA ARG A 161 -2.60 -13.57 -6.76
C ARG A 161 -2.63 -12.55 -5.65
N VAL A 162 -3.14 -12.94 -4.48
CA VAL A 162 -3.13 -12.07 -3.29
C VAL A 162 -1.79 -12.17 -2.60
N LEU A 163 -1.16 -11.02 -2.37
CA LEU A 163 0.05 -10.89 -1.56
C LEU A 163 -0.29 -10.70 -0.08
N GLU A 164 -1.25 -9.80 0.18
CA GLU A 164 -1.67 -9.42 1.53
C GLU A 164 -3.03 -8.76 1.54
N TYR A 165 -3.65 -8.77 2.72
CA TYR A 165 -4.81 -7.95 3.06
C TYR A 165 -4.43 -6.95 4.14
N ASN A 166 -4.99 -5.73 4.05
CA ASN A 166 -4.95 -4.77 5.15
C ASN A 166 -6.37 -4.28 5.45
N ALA A 167 -6.71 -4.16 6.73
CA ALA A 167 -8.04 -3.71 7.19
C ALA A 167 -8.07 -2.19 7.39
N ARG A 168 -7.63 -1.44 6.36
CA ARG A 168 -7.49 0.02 6.36
C ARG A 168 -7.29 0.55 4.95
N PHE A 169 -7.37 1.88 4.81
CA PHE A 169 -6.88 2.54 3.60
C PHE A 169 -5.37 2.35 3.42
N GLY A 170 -4.90 2.37 2.17
CA GLY A 170 -3.49 2.45 1.83
C GLY A 170 -2.95 3.87 2.04
N ASP A 171 -1.68 3.97 2.32
CA ASP A 171 -0.91 5.21 2.39
C ASP A 171 0.44 4.98 1.71
N PRO A 172 0.62 5.47 0.46
CA PRO A 172 -0.06 6.64 -0.14
C PRO A 172 -1.21 6.36 -1.14
N GLU A 173 -1.82 5.17 -1.21
CA GLU A 173 -2.86 4.87 -2.20
C GLU A 173 -4.12 5.71 -2.04
N ALA A 174 -4.54 5.99 -0.79
CA ALA A 174 -5.71 6.85 -0.52
C ALA A 174 -5.54 8.24 -1.16
N GLN A 175 -4.33 8.76 -1.18
CA GLN A 175 -4.01 10.09 -1.72
C GLN A 175 -4.20 10.22 -3.24
N VAL A 176 -4.35 9.12 -3.97
CA VAL A 176 -4.65 9.12 -5.42
C VAL A 176 -6.02 8.55 -5.75
N VAL A 177 -6.55 7.66 -4.91
CA VAL A 177 -7.85 7.02 -5.14
C VAL A 177 -8.99 7.93 -4.70
N LEU A 178 -8.95 8.44 -3.46
CA LEU A 178 -10.04 9.23 -2.88
C LEU A 178 -10.28 10.56 -3.58
N PRO A 179 -9.27 11.33 -4.02
CA PRO A 179 -9.50 12.57 -4.78
C PRO A 179 -10.23 12.38 -6.12
N ARG A 180 -10.28 11.15 -6.62
CA ARG A 180 -10.99 10.77 -7.86
C ARG A 180 -12.39 10.22 -7.61
N MET A 181 -12.76 9.93 -6.36
CA MET A 181 -14.08 9.42 -6.01
C MET A 181 -15.14 10.52 -6.16
N LYS A 182 -16.27 10.21 -6.82
CA LYS A 182 -17.38 11.15 -7.04
C LYS A 182 -18.42 11.13 -5.92
N ASN A 183 -18.54 9.99 -5.22
CA ASN A 183 -19.50 9.84 -4.14
C ASN A 183 -19.08 10.64 -2.90
N ASP A 184 -20.04 11.09 -2.12
CA ASP A 184 -19.79 11.58 -0.77
C ASP A 184 -19.26 10.46 0.11
N MET A 185 -18.10 10.68 0.76
CA MET A 185 -17.46 9.68 1.61
C MET A 185 -18.35 9.30 2.80
N ILE A 186 -19.09 10.25 3.37
CA ILE A 186 -19.95 10.02 4.53
C ILE A 186 -21.06 9.05 4.14
N GLU A 187 -21.73 9.27 3.02
CA GLU A 187 -22.80 8.38 2.52
C GLU A 187 -22.30 6.94 2.32
N VAL A 188 -21.10 6.77 1.76
CA VAL A 188 -20.51 5.44 1.54
C VAL A 188 -20.16 4.76 2.87
N VAL A 189 -19.61 5.51 3.84
CA VAL A 189 -19.24 4.97 5.15
C VAL A 189 -20.50 4.61 5.95
N GLU A 190 -21.56 5.44 5.93
CA GLU A 190 -22.85 5.12 6.54
C GLU A 190 -23.45 3.84 5.93
N ALA A 191 -23.41 3.71 4.60
CA ALA A 191 -23.87 2.49 3.93
C ALA A 191 -23.07 1.22 4.34
N CYS A 192 -21.77 1.35 4.60
CA CYS A 192 -20.97 0.25 5.17
C CYS A 192 -21.46 -0.15 6.57
N ILE A 193 -21.75 0.85 7.42
CA ILE A 193 -22.20 0.62 8.79
C ILE A 193 -23.60 -0.02 8.80
N ASP A 194 -24.52 0.51 7.99
CA ASP A 194 -25.92 0.11 7.94
C ASP A 194 -26.18 -1.17 7.15
N GLY A 195 -25.19 -1.65 6.39
CA GLY A 195 -25.31 -2.85 5.56
C GLY A 195 -26.16 -2.62 4.30
N THR A 196 -26.09 -1.41 3.74
CA THR A 196 -26.81 -0.97 2.54
C THR A 196 -25.87 -0.60 1.39
N LEU A 197 -24.65 -1.11 1.41
CA LEU A 197 -23.62 -0.82 0.41
C LEU A 197 -24.02 -1.32 -0.99
N ASP A 198 -24.95 -2.27 -1.07
CA ASP A 198 -25.55 -2.74 -2.33
C ASP A 198 -26.33 -1.63 -3.08
N GLN A 199 -26.81 -0.61 -2.36
CA GLN A 199 -27.51 0.54 -2.92
C GLN A 199 -26.57 1.65 -3.43
N ILE A 200 -25.27 1.56 -3.12
CA ILE A 200 -24.26 2.54 -3.54
C ILE A 200 -23.72 2.16 -4.91
N ASP A 201 -23.86 3.06 -5.86
CA ASP A 201 -23.11 3.04 -7.13
C ASP A 201 -21.81 3.81 -6.97
N LEU A 202 -20.72 3.11 -6.65
CA LEU A 202 -19.42 3.71 -6.39
C LEU A 202 -18.77 4.16 -7.70
N GLN A 203 -18.58 5.47 -7.86
CA GLN A 203 -18.10 6.10 -9.09
C GLN A 203 -16.79 6.86 -8.88
N PHE A 204 -15.94 6.84 -9.91
CA PHE A 204 -14.70 7.56 -9.99
C PHE A 204 -14.66 8.47 -11.23
N GLU A 205 -13.87 9.55 -11.16
CA GLU A 205 -13.56 10.37 -12.33
C GLU A 205 -12.71 9.54 -13.32
N GLU A 206 -12.86 9.83 -14.61
CA GLU A 206 -12.08 9.18 -15.68
C GLU A 206 -10.63 9.67 -15.77
N ASN A 207 -10.30 10.74 -15.06
CA ASN A 207 -8.96 11.30 -14.96
C ASN A 207 -7.99 10.36 -14.21
N ALA A 208 -6.74 10.80 -14.11
CA ALA A 208 -5.70 10.12 -13.35
C ALA A 208 -5.19 11.00 -12.19
N ALA A 209 -4.52 10.37 -11.23
CA ALA A 209 -3.84 11.05 -10.14
C ALA A 209 -2.49 10.39 -9.85
N VAL A 210 -1.49 11.21 -9.50
CA VAL A 210 -0.16 10.78 -9.05
C VAL A 210 0.18 11.49 -7.76
N CYS A 211 0.69 10.74 -6.79
CA CYS A 211 1.21 11.25 -5.52
C CYS A 211 2.71 11.00 -5.43
N VAL A 212 3.49 12.03 -5.15
CA VAL A 212 4.92 11.95 -4.85
C VAL A 212 5.11 12.24 -3.37
N VAL A 213 5.76 11.32 -2.65
CA VAL A 213 6.04 11.51 -1.22
C VAL A 213 7.30 12.32 -1.03
N LEU A 214 7.20 13.41 -0.28
CA LEU A 214 8.33 14.17 0.23
C LEU A 214 8.71 13.61 1.59
N ALA A 215 9.92 13.07 1.69
CA ALA A 215 10.46 12.43 2.89
C ALA A 215 11.63 13.23 3.47
N SER A 216 11.95 12.97 4.73
CA SER A 216 13.19 13.42 5.35
C SER A 216 14.36 12.57 4.86
N GLN A 217 15.48 13.19 4.51
CA GLN A 217 16.70 12.50 4.11
C GLN A 217 17.13 11.47 5.18
N GLY A 218 17.42 10.25 4.74
CA GLY A 218 17.79 9.13 5.61
C GLY A 218 16.62 8.19 5.97
N TYR A 219 15.37 8.57 5.66
CA TYR A 219 14.23 7.65 5.76
C TYR A 219 14.46 6.39 4.89
N PRO A 220 14.13 5.15 5.35
CA PRO A 220 13.39 4.79 6.56
C PRO A 220 14.24 4.49 7.81
N VAL A 221 15.55 4.74 7.81
CA VAL A 221 16.46 4.33 8.89
C VAL A 221 16.52 5.38 10.00
N SER A 222 17.13 6.53 9.71
CA SER A 222 17.28 7.63 10.67
C SER A 222 17.20 8.96 9.93
N TYR A 223 16.56 9.94 10.53
CA TYR A 223 16.37 11.26 9.94
C TYR A 223 16.16 12.32 11.00
N GLU A 224 16.56 13.54 10.68
CA GLU A 224 16.31 14.71 11.52
C GLU A 224 14.91 15.26 11.31
N LYS A 225 14.39 15.96 12.32
CA LYS A 225 13.05 16.55 12.38
C LYS A 225 13.13 18.01 12.81
N GLY A 226 12.02 18.73 12.66
CA GLY A 226 11.90 20.11 13.15
C GLY A 226 12.24 21.18 12.12
N PHE A 227 12.46 20.81 10.86
CA PHE A 227 12.69 21.76 9.78
C PHE A 227 11.39 22.46 9.38
N ALA A 228 11.42 23.79 9.24
CA ALA A 228 10.28 24.59 8.81
C ALA A 228 9.87 24.22 7.38
N ILE A 229 8.57 24.08 7.15
CA ILE A 229 7.99 23.79 5.83
C ILE A 229 7.40 25.07 5.29
N ALA A 230 7.79 25.45 4.07
CA ALA A 230 7.28 26.61 3.35
C ALA A 230 6.57 26.23 2.06
N GLY A 231 5.65 27.09 1.59
CA GLY A 231 4.96 26.95 0.29
C GLY A 231 3.66 26.17 0.32
N LEU A 232 3.16 25.81 1.51
CA LEU A 232 1.92 25.03 1.69
C LEU A 232 0.69 25.83 1.22
N GLU A 233 0.72 27.15 1.35
CA GLU A 233 -0.34 28.09 0.94
C GLU A 233 -0.67 28.02 -0.58
N ARG A 234 0.25 27.53 -1.39
CA ARG A 234 0.06 27.40 -2.83
C ARG A 234 -1.00 26.37 -3.23
N PHE A 235 -1.34 25.47 -2.31
CA PHE A 235 -2.35 24.44 -2.55
C PHE A 235 -3.77 24.89 -2.22
N GLU A 236 -3.96 26.00 -1.50
CA GLU A 236 -5.28 26.46 -1.05
C GLU A 236 -6.20 26.82 -2.24
N ASP A 237 -5.66 27.44 -3.29
CA ASP A 237 -6.40 27.86 -4.48
C ASP A 237 -5.95 27.12 -5.76
N ALA A 238 -5.47 25.91 -5.64
CA ALA A 238 -4.96 25.09 -6.76
C ALA A 238 -5.84 23.85 -7.01
N PRO A 239 -6.99 23.97 -7.71
CA PRO A 239 -7.88 22.85 -7.96
C PRO A 239 -7.17 21.72 -8.70
N GLY A 240 -7.35 20.48 -8.22
CA GLY A 240 -6.69 19.30 -8.75
C GLY A 240 -5.30 19.04 -8.18
N TYR A 241 -4.79 19.89 -7.28
CA TYR A 241 -3.55 19.71 -6.53
C TYR A 241 -3.84 19.61 -5.05
N TYR A 242 -3.18 18.67 -4.38
CA TYR A 242 -3.40 18.38 -2.96
C TYR A 242 -2.07 18.19 -2.24
N CYS A 243 -1.98 18.73 -1.03
CA CYS A 243 -0.86 18.51 -0.13
C CYS A 243 -1.35 17.77 1.12
N PHE A 244 -1.11 16.48 1.18
CA PHE A 244 -1.49 15.65 2.32
C PHE A 244 -0.39 15.63 3.37
N HIS A 245 -0.74 16.03 4.59
CA HIS A 245 0.15 15.98 5.73
C HIS A 245 0.31 14.54 6.24
N ALA A 246 1.55 14.11 6.43
CA ALA A 246 1.92 12.85 7.07
C ALA A 246 2.74 13.13 8.33
N GLY A 247 4.06 13.12 8.24
CA GLY A 247 4.94 13.41 9.36
C GLY A 247 5.20 14.91 9.56
N THR A 248 4.19 15.68 9.88
CA THR A 248 4.27 17.12 10.17
C THR A 248 3.81 17.44 11.59
N LYS A 249 4.19 18.59 12.11
CA LYS A 249 3.79 19.10 13.41
C LYS A 249 3.56 20.61 13.34
N GLN A 250 2.47 21.09 13.94
CA GLN A 250 2.23 22.52 14.14
C GLN A 250 3.04 23.02 15.33
N THR A 251 3.74 24.13 15.14
CA THR A 251 4.44 24.89 16.18
C THR A 251 3.95 26.34 16.19
N PRO A 252 4.31 27.16 17.19
CA PRO A 252 4.01 28.59 17.18
C PRO A 252 4.59 29.33 15.96
N GLU A 253 5.73 28.86 15.44
CA GLU A 253 6.43 29.46 14.31
C GLU A 253 5.93 28.94 12.94
N GLY A 254 5.06 27.93 12.92
CA GLY A 254 4.51 27.33 11.70
C GLY A 254 4.56 25.80 11.68
N ILE A 255 4.44 25.22 10.50
CA ILE A 255 4.48 23.77 10.32
C ILE A 255 5.91 23.30 10.10
N VAL A 256 6.30 22.24 10.80
CA VAL A 256 7.65 21.65 10.72
C VAL A 256 7.58 20.15 10.41
N THR A 257 8.71 19.59 9.92
CA THR A 257 8.87 18.16 9.73
C THR A 257 8.88 17.41 11.06
N ASN A 258 8.17 16.27 11.15
CA ASN A 258 8.10 15.44 12.36
C ASN A 258 8.07 13.94 12.07
N GLY A 259 8.38 13.53 10.86
CA GLY A 259 8.34 12.12 10.44
C GLY A 259 9.28 11.81 9.29
N GLY A 260 9.37 10.53 8.92
CA GLY A 260 10.14 10.08 7.78
C GLY A 260 9.48 10.48 6.46
N ARG A 261 8.23 10.05 6.23
CA ARG A 261 7.37 10.61 5.19
C ARG A 261 6.73 11.88 5.75
N VAL A 262 6.93 12.99 5.10
CA VAL A 262 6.53 14.33 5.61
C VAL A 262 5.25 14.78 4.96
N LEU A 263 5.19 14.79 3.63
CA LEU A 263 4.04 15.22 2.83
C LEU A 263 3.82 14.27 1.64
N GLY A 264 2.57 14.12 1.23
CA GLY A 264 2.18 13.53 -0.05
C GLY A 264 1.69 14.62 -0.99
N ILE A 265 2.41 14.87 -2.08
CA ILE A 265 2.02 15.84 -3.09
C ILE A 265 1.29 15.13 -4.20
N THR A 266 -0.01 15.38 -4.31
CA THR A 266 -0.88 14.74 -5.30
C THR A 266 -1.34 15.75 -6.32
N ALA A 267 -1.35 15.35 -7.58
CA ALA A 267 -1.99 16.11 -8.64
C ALA A 267 -2.81 15.20 -9.56
N LYS A 268 -3.92 15.76 -10.05
CA LYS A 268 -4.74 15.15 -11.12
C LYS A 268 -4.23 15.59 -12.50
N GLY A 269 -4.58 14.80 -13.52
CA GLY A 269 -4.38 15.08 -14.92
C GLY A 269 -5.40 14.32 -15.76
N THR A 270 -5.57 14.71 -17.01
CA THR A 270 -6.46 14.01 -17.96
C THR A 270 -6.01 12.57 -18.19
N ASP A 271 -4.71 12.32 -18.07
CA ASP A 271 -4.08 11.01 -18.10
C ASP A 271 -2.96 10.90 -17.06
N LEU A 272 -2.35 9.72 -16.94
CA LEU A 272 -1.28 9.45 -15.99
C LEU A 272 0.00 10.26 -16.26
N LYS A 273 0.31 10.57 -17.53
CA LYS A 273 1.52 11.33 -17.89
C LYS A 273 1.38 12.78 -17.46
N GLU A 274 0.22 13.36 -17.70
CA GLU A 274 -0.10 14.72 -17.25
C GLU A 274 -0.15 14.79 -15.72
N ALA A 275 -0.85 13.85 -15.06
CA ALA A 275 -0.91 13.80 -13.60
C ALA A 275 0.48 13.71 -12.97
N ARG A 276 1.38 12.88 -13.54
CA ARG A 276 2.77 12.75 -13.10
C ARG A 276 3.54 14.06 -13.26
N ALA A 277 3.46 14.69 -14.43
CA ALA A 277 4.11 15.96 -14.68
C ALA A 277 3.62 17.07 -13.73
N ASN A 278 2.30 17.10 -13.48
CA ASN A 278 1.68 18.02 -12.54
C ASN A 278 2.15 17.79 -11.10
N ALA A 279 2.19 16.53 -10.65
CA ALA A 279 2.62 16.18 -9.29
C ALA A 279 4.09 16.60 -9.05
N TYR A 280 5.00 16.26 -9.95
CA TYR A 280 6.40 16.67 -9.84
C TYR A 280 6.59 18.18 -9.85
N ARG A 281 5.87 18.91 -10.72
CA ARG A 281 5.89 20.39 -10.71
C ARG A 281 5.41 20.93 -9.36
N ALA A 282 4.39 20.36 -8.76
CA ALA A 282 3.88 20.78 -7.47
C ALA A 282 4.83 20.46 -6.29
N THR A 283 5.71 19.47 -6.42
CA THR A 283 6.75 19.22 -5.39
C THR A 283 7.75 20.38 -5.26
N GLU A 284 7.89 21.20 -6.31
CA GLU A 284 8.75 22.39 -6.30
C GLU A 284 8.12 23.56 -5.52
N TRP A 285 6.82 23.51 -5.24
CA TRP A 285 6.13 24.53 -4.46
C TRP A 285 6.52 24.49 -2.99
N VAL A 286 6.90 23.32 -2.49
CA VAL A 286 7.19 23.05 -1.07
C VAL A 286 8.68 22.92 -0.84
N SER A 287 9.18 23.59 0.17
CA SER A 287 10.57 23.45 0.61
C SER A 287 10.69 23.21 2.11
N PHE A 288 11.63 22.39 2.48
CA PHE A 288 12.16 22.19 3.82
C PHE A 288 13.58 21.63 3.71
N ASP A 289 14.40 21.91 4.70
CA ASP A 289 15.75 21.34 4.75
C ASP A 289 15.68 19.82 4.86
N ASN A 290 16.64 19.12 4.26
CA ASN A 290 16.70 17.67 4.13
C ASN A 290 15.55 17.01 3.33
N LYS A 291 14.86 17.77 2.49
CA LYS A 291 13.82 17.21 1.60
C LYS A 291 14.41 16.15 0.66
N TYR A 292 13.79 14.97 0.67
CA TYR A 292 14.10 13.87 -0.23
C TYR A 292 12.83 13.36 -0.91
N MET A 293 12.92 12.98 -2.16
CA MET A 293 11.87 12.29 -2.90
C MET A 293 12.49 11.42 -4.00
N ARG A 294 11.76 10.42 -4.46
CA ARG A 294 12.11 9.69 -5.68
C ARG A 294 11.80 10.54 -6.91
N SER A 295 12.63 10.41 -7.95
CA SER A 295 12.46 11.09 -9.24
C SER A 295 11.71 10.25 -10.28
N ASP A 296 11.46 8.97 -9.98
CA ASP A 296 10.96 7.97 -10.92
C ASP A 296 9.55 7.43 -10.60
N ILE A 297 8.81 8.10 -9.70
CA ILE A 297 7.42 7.72 -9.40
C ILE A 297 6.58 7.74 -10.68
N GLY A 298 5.90 6.62 -10.94
CA GLY A 298 5.09 6.45 -12.13
C GLY A 298 5.89 6.23 -13.43
N LYS A 299 7.19 5.94 -13.38
CA LYS A 299 7.99 5.64 -14.58
C LYS A 299 7.41 4.45 -15.38
N ALA A 300 6.85 3.47 -14.70
CA ALA A 300 6.19 2.33 -15.33
C ALA A 300 5.00 2.70 -16.25
N ILE A 301 4.45 3.92 -16.11
CA ILE A 301 3.42 4.46 -17.01
C ILE A 301 3.92 4.57 -18.46
N ASP A 302 5.22 4.76 -18.65
CA ASP A 302 5.83 4.88 -19.98
C ASP A 302 5.97 3.52 -20.67
N GLU A 303 5.76 2.40 -19.95
CA GLU A 303 5.81 1.03 -20.44
C GLU A 303 4.42 0.46 -20.83
N ALA A 304 3.35 1.20 -20.54
CA ALA A 304 1.97 0.76 -20.70
C ALA A 304 1.33 1.16 -22.04
#